data_2d107a3db70f749431cc957f2774d1bf
#
_entry.id   2d107a3db70f749431cc957f2774d1bf
#
_cell.length_a   1.000
_cell.length_b   1.000
_cell.length_c   1.000
_cell.angle_alpha   90.00
_cell.angle_beta   90.00
_cell.angle_gamma   90.00
#
_symmetry.space_group_name_H-M   'P 1'
#
loop_
_entity.id
_entity.type
_entity.pdbx_description
1 polymer ?
#
loop_
_entity_poly.entity_id
_entity_poly.type
_entity_poly.pdbx_seq_one_letter_code
_entity_poly.pdbx_strand_id
1 'polypeptide(L)'
;MESLILLEARPCAGESDAEIVAGAWDFQSINRRYKRYLEIIGERPVGKLQNQATANALLRWAAAEREAWLDAFTPDPLLPERILPSDYLGKAAWQRRVELLRDAARQLRTFNL
;
A
#
# COMPACT_ATOMS: atom_id res chain seq x y z
N MET A 1 14.44 16.80 -11.26
CA MET A 1 15.87 17.05 -11.46
C MET A 1 16.70 16.79 -10.22
N GLU A 2 16.14 17.01 -9.06
CA GLU A 2 16.85 16.73 -7.80
C GLU A 2 17.28 15.27 -7.71
N SER A 3 16.49 14.37 -8.28
CA SER A 3 16.86 12.96 -8.29
C SER A 3 18.12 12.70 -9.10
N LEU A 4 18.35 13.49 -10.14
CA LEU A 4 19.58 13.37 -10.92
C LEU A 4 20.80 13.85 -10.13
N ILE A 5 20.63 14.91 -9.36
CA ILE A 5 21.70 15.39 -8.51
C ILE A 5 22.04 14.33 -7.48
N LEU A 6 21.03 13.71 -6.90
CA LEU A 6 21.24 12.63 -5.94
C LEU A 6 21.98 11.45 -6.55
N LEU A 7 21.66 11.09 -7.80
CA LEU A 7 22.32 10.00 -8.49
C LEU A 7 23.78 10.33 -8.82
N GLU A 8 24.07 11.58 -9.11
CA GLU A 8 25.43 12.01 -9.40
C GLU A 8 26.27 12.10 -8.15
N ALA A 9 25.65 12.38 -7.01
CA ALA A 9 26.37 12.45 -5.75
C ALA A 9 26.82 11.04 -5.37
N ARG A 10 28.11 10.82 -5.45
CA ARG A 10 28.69 9.53 -5.09
C ARG A 10 28.56 9.30 -3.60
N PRO A 11 28.17 8.08 -3.18
CA PRO A 11 28.17 7.78 -1.76
C PRO A 11 29.55 7.96 -1.16
N CYS A 12 29.60 8.44 0.06
CA CYS A 12 30.83 8.45 0.81
C CYS A 12 31.24 7.01 1.08
N ALA A 13 32.48 6.83 1.44
CA ALA A 13 33.01 5.52 1.75
C ALA A 13 32.11 4.84 2.79
N GLY A 14 31.57 3.68 2.45
CA GLY A 14 30.70 2.92 3.33
C GLY A 14 29.21 3.13 3.14
N GLU A 15 28.80 4.10 2.35
CA GLU A 15 27.39 4.30 2.09
C GLU A 15 26.95 3.49 0.88
N SER A 16 25.77 2.86 0.97
CA SER A 16 25.14 2.13 -0.12
C SER A 16 24.00 2.95 -0.69
N ASP A 17 23.50 2.53 -1.86
CA ASP A 17 22.29 3.13 -2.45
C ASP A 17 21.12 3.03 -1.48
N ALA A 18 20.99 1.91 -0.76
CA ALA A 18 19.92 1.72 0.21
C ALA A 18 20.01 2.72 1.36
N GLU A 19 21.24 3.02 1.83
CA GLU A 19 21.44 3.99 2.90
C GLU A 19 21.08 5.41 2.43
N ILE A 20 21.44 5.75 1.20
CA ILE A 20 21.10 7.06 0.62
C ILE A 20 19.58 7.19 0.50
N VAL A 21 18.91 6.16 0.03
CA VAL A 21 17.45 6.14 -0.11
C VAL A 21 16.79 6.30 1.26
N ALA A 22 17.26 5.56 2.26
CA ALA A 22 16.70 5.65 3.62
C ALA A 22 16.88 7.05 4.21
N GLY A 23 17.97 7.74 3.86
CA GLY A 23 18.19 9.11 4.31
C GLY A 23 17.36 10.14 3.56
N ALA A 24 16.98 9.86 2.29
CA ALA A 24 16.22 10.78 1.47
C ALA A 24 14.72 10.73 1.74
N TRP A 25 14.19 9.57 2.14
CA TRP A 25 12.77 9.37 2.42
C TRP A 25 12.59 8.70 3.77
N ASP A 26 11.51 9.07 4.47
CA ASP A 26 11.20 8.48 5.77
C ASP A 26 10.45 7.15 5.57
N PHE A 27 11.18 6.09 5.27
CA PHE A 27 10.59 4.78 5.05
C PHE A 27 10.00 4.16 6.32
N GLN A 28 10.41 4.60 7.50
CA GLN A 28 9.73 4.16 8.72
C GLN A 28 8.29 4.64 8.74
N SER A 29 8.07 5.91 8.41
CA SER A 29 6.72 6.46 8.34
C SER A 29 5.92 5.81 7.21
N ILE A 30 6.54 5.61 6.05
CA ILE A 30 5.90 4.97 4.91
C ILE A 30 5.45 3.56 5.28
N ASN A 31 6.33 2.78 5.90
CA ASN A 31 5.99 1.43 6.33
C ASN A 31 4.90 1.40 7.39
N ARG A 32 4.89 2.35 8.32
CA ARG A 32 3.81 2.43 9.32
C ARG A 32 2.46 2.64 8.64
N ARG A 33 2.42 3.44 7.59
CA ARG A 33 1.19 3.68 6.84
C ARG A 33 0.74 2.42 6.11
N TYR A 34 1.66 1.68 5.50
CA TYR A 34 1.31 0.41 4.87
C TYR A 34 0.88 -0.63 5.89
N LYS A 35 1.53 -0.67 7.05
CA LYS A 35 1.12 -1.58 8.11
C LYS A 35 -0.29 -1.27 8.59
N ARG A 36 -0.61 0.01 8.76
CA ARG A 36 -1.96 0.44 9.12
C ARG A 36 -2.97 0.04 8.04
N TYR A 37 -2.59 0.21 6.77
CA TYR A 37 -3.43 -0.23 5.68
C TYR A 37 -3.73 -1.72 5.76
N LEU A 38 -2.70 -2.54 6.01
CA LEU A 38 -2.89 -4.00 6.13
C LEU A 38 -3.80 -4.36 7.30
N GLU A 39 -3.75 -3.59 8.39
CA GLU A 39 -4.66 -3.78 9.51
C GLU A 39 -6.11 -3.47 9.12
N ILE A 40 -6.31 -2.39 8.38
CA ILE A 40 -7.65 -1.98 7.94
C ILE A 40 -8.26 -3.01 7.01
N ILE A 41 -7.50 -3.57 6.09
CA ILE A 41 -8.05 -4.59 5.19
C ILE A 41 -8.40 -5.88 5.93
N GLY A 42 -7.79 -6.12 7.08
CA GLY A 42 -8.17 -7.24 7.93
C GLY A 42 -9.53 -7.09 8.57
N GLU A 43 -10.10 -5.89 8.56
CA GLU A 43 -11.44 -5.61 9.10
C GLU A 43 -12.54 -5.79 8.06
N ARG A 44 -12.21 -6.29 6.89
CA ARG A 44 -13.19 -6.51 5.84
C ARG A 44 -14.33 -7.39 6.34
N PRO A 45 -15.60 -6.99 6.09
CA PRO A 45 -16.74 -7.85 6.45
C PRO A 45 -16.61 -9.21 5.81
N VAL A 46 -16.81 -10.26 6.59
CA VAL A 46 -16.72 -11.64 6.11
C VAL A 46 -18.10 -12.21 5.88
N GLY A 47 -18.16 -13.24 5.03
CA GLY A 47 -19.41 -13.91 4.71
C GLY A 47 -19.98 -13.46 3.39
N LYS A 48 -21.07 -14.08 3.00
CA LYS A 48 -21.71 -13.79 1.73
C LYS A 48 -22.59 -12.55 1.83
N LEU A 49 -22.70 -11.82 0.73
CA LEU A 49 -23.67 -10.75 0.63
C LEU A 49 -25.06 -11.35 0.58
N GLN A 50 -25.88 -11.02 1.56
CA GLN A 50 -27.20 -11.60 1.70
C GLN A 50 -28.33 -10.59 1.51
N ASN A 51 -28.04 -9.31 1.78
CA ASN A 51 -29.05 -8.27 1.71
C ASN A 51 -28.36 -6.91 1.52
N GLN A 52 -29.17 -5.86 1.46
CA GLN A 52 -28.66 -4.51 1.25
C GLN A 52 -27.75 -4.06 2.38
N ALA A 53 -28.03 -4.49 3.62
CA ALA A 53 -27.22 -4.10 4.76
C ALA A 53 -25.79 -4.66 4.65
N THR A 54 -25.64 -5.92 4.24
CA THR A 54 -24.31 -6.51 4.07
C THR A 54 -23.57 -5.90 2.89
N ALA A 55 -24.29 -5.58 1.81
CA ALA A 55 -23.70 -4.89 0.66
C ALA A 55 -23.23 -3.50 1.04
N ASN A 56 -24.03 -2.76 1.83
CA ASN A 56 -23.65 -1.44 2.29
C ASN A 56 -22.43 -1.49 3.21
N ALA A 57 -22.33 -2.51 4.06
CA ALA A 57 -21.17 -2.70 4.93
C ALA A 57 -19.91 -2.90 4.10
N LEU A 58 -19.98 -3.69 3.04
CA LEU A 58 -18.84 -3.93 2.16
C LEU A 58 -18.45 -2.64 1.44
N LEU A 59 -19.41 -1.85 0.99
CA LEU A 59 -19.12 -0.59 0.32
C LEU A 59 -18.48 0.42 1.26
N ARG A 60 -18.92 0.47 2.53
CA ARG A 60 -18.30 1.33 3.53
C ARG A 60 -16.86 0.91 3.81
N TRP A 61 -16.64 -0.40 3.91
CA TRP A 61 -15.28 -0.92 4.08
C TRP A 61 -14.42 -0.55 2.87
N ALA A 62 -14.96 -0.68 1.65
CA ALA A 62 -14.21 -0.36 0.43
C ALA A 62 -13.80 1.11 0.39
N ALA A 63 -14.65 2.01 0.87
CA ALA A 63 -14.32 3.43 0.95
C ALA A 63 -13.18 3.68 1.96
N ALA A 64 -13.24 3.03 3.12
CA ALA A 64 -12.19 3.14 4.12
C ALA A 64 -10.88 2.55 3.62
N GLU A 65 -10.94 1.44 2.90
CA GLU A 65 -9.78 0.81 2.28
C GLU A 65 -9.10 1.77 1.30
N ARG A 66 -9.89 2.42 0.46
CA ARG A 66 -9.35 3.34 -0.53
C ARG A 66 -8.66 4.53 0.13
N GLU A 67 -9.26 5.10 1.16
CA GLU A 67 -8.64 6.20 1.90
C GLU A 67 -7.33 5.77 2.53
N ALA A 68 -7.31 4.61 3.16
CA ALA A 68 -6.09 4.10 3.79
C ALA A 68 -5.01 3.83 2.76
N TRP A 69 -5.38 3.29 1.59
CA TRP A 69 -4.44 3.05 0.52
C TRP A 69 -3.82 4.35 0.01
N LEU A 70 -4.65 5.37 -0.26
CA LEU A 70 -4.14 6.65 -0.73
C LEU A 70 -3.24 7.32 0.31
N ASP A 71 -3.58 7.19 1.59
CA ASP A 71 -2.75 7.72 2.67
C ASP A 71 -1.37 7.08 2.70
N ALA A 72 -1.29 5.78 2.44
CA ALA A 72 -0.02 5.05 2.44
C ALA A 72 0.75 5.26 1.13
N PHE A 73 0.04 5.25 0.02
CA PHE A 73 0.64 5.28 -1.32
C PHE A 73 1.17 6.67 -1.70
N THR A 74 0.47 7.73 -1.32
CA THR A 74 0.80 9.09 -1.76
C THR A 74 2.22 9.51 -1.41
N PRO A 75 2.72 9.28 -0.18
CA PRO A 75 4.09 9.67 0.15
C PRO A 75 5.16 8.70 -0.35
N ASP A 76 4.77 7.56 -0.92
CA ASP A 76 5.72 6.54 -1.36
C ASP A 76 6.37 6.97 -2.68
N PRO A 77 7.70 7.06 -2.76
CA PRO A 77 8.36 7.45 -4.00
C PRO A 77 8.38 6.37 -5.08
N LEU A 78 7.94 5.14 -4.78
CA LEU A 78 7.85 4.03 -5.74
C LEU A 78 9.18 3.75 -6.43
N LEU A 79 10.22 3.61 -5.65
CA LEU A 79 11.57 3.39 -6.15
C LEU A 79 11.75 1.96 -6.67
N PRO A 80 12.77 1.72 -7.51
CA PRO A 80 13.10 0.35 -7.94
C PRO A 80 13.39 -0.56 -6.75
N GLU A 81 12.98 -1.81 -6.88
CA GLU A 81 13.07 -2.79 -5.78
C GLU A 81 14.49 -2.93 -5.23
N ARG A 82 15.49 -2.85 -6.10
CA ARG A 82 16.89 -3.06 -5.70
C ARG A 82 17.42 -2.02 -4.72
N ILE A 83 16.78 -0.85 -4.65
CA ILE A 83 17.21 0.23 -3.76
C ILE A 83 16.23 0.50 -2.63
N LEU A 84 15.17 -0.30 -2.51
CA LEU A 84 14.22 -0.18 -1.42
C LEU A 84 14.77 -0.84 -0.16
N PRO A 85 14.38 -0.35 1.03
CA PRO A 85 14.72 -1.05 2.27
C PRO A 85 14.19 -2.47 2.27
N SER A 86 14.88 -3.38 2.94
CA SER A 86 14.49 -4.79 2.99
C SER A 86 13.15 -5.01 3.67
N ASP A 87 12.76 -4.10 4.56
CA ASP A 87 11.49 -4.19 5.30
C ASP A 87 10.35 -3.42 4.63
N TYR A 88 10.55 -2.94 3.40
CA TYR A 88 9.52 -2.20 2.68
C TYR A 88 8.27 -3.05 2.45
N LEU A 89 7.11 -2.50 2.82
CA LEU A 89 5.85 -3.23 2.79
C LEU A 89 4.96 -2.91 1.59
N GLY A 90 5.33 -1.93 0.78
CA GLY A 90 4.46 -1.44 -0.29
C GLY A 90 4.10 -2.50 -1.33
N LYS A 91 5.06 -3.35 -1.72
CA LYS A 91 4.81 -4.38 -2.71
C LYS A 91 3.80 -5.42 -2.19
N ALA A 92 4.01 -5.87 -0.95
CA ALA A 92 3.09 -6.84 -0.33
C ALA A 92 1.70 -6.23 -0.16
N ALA A 93 1.63 -4.97 0.25
CA ALA A 93 0.35 -4.26 0.40
C ALA A 93 -0.37 -4.14 -0.94
N TRP A 94 0.35 -3.81 -2.01
CA TRP A 94 -0.23 -3.71 -3.34
C TRP A 94 -0.79 -5.06 -3.81
N GLN A 95 -0.05 -6.14 -3.61
CA GLN A 95 -0.50 -7.47 -3.99
C GLN A 95 -1.77 -7.87 -3.25
N ARG A 96 -1.81 -7.59 -1.94
CA ARG A 96 -3.01 -7.86 -1.14
C ARG A 96 -4.19 -7.04 -1.62
N ARG A 97 -3.96 -5.78 -1.95
CA ARG A 97 -5.03 -4.90 -2.43
C ARG A 97 -5.64 -5.43 -3.72
N VAL A 98 -4.80 -5.84 -4.67
CA VAL A 98 -5.29 -6.37 -5.95
C VAL A 98 -6.17 -7.60 -5.72
N GLU A 99 -5.72 -8.52 -4.87
CA GLU A 99 -6.50 -9.73 -4.56
C GLU A 99 -7.83 -9.40 -3.90
N LEU A 100 -7.81 -8.51 -2.91
CA LEU A 100 -9.00 -8.17 -2.16
C LEU A 100 -10.03 -7.42 -3.00
N LEU A 101 -9.59 -6.50 -3.84
CA LEU A 101 -10.50 -5.76 -4.68
C LEU A 101 -11.11 -6.65 -5.76
N ARG A 102 -10.35 -7.58 -6.28
CA ARG A 102 -10.86 -8.55 -7.25
C ARG A 102 -11.93 -9.42 -6.63
N ASP A 103 -11.71 -9.88 -5.42
CA ASP A 103 -12.65 -10.71 -4.69
C ASP A 103 -13.92 -9.94 -4.33
N ALA A 104 -13.77 -8.70 -3.84
CA ALA A 104 -14.91 -7.86 -3.50
C ALA A 104 -15.76 -7.54 -4.73
N ALA A 105 -15.14 -7.26 -5.86
CA ALA A 105 -15.85 -7.00 -7.10
C ALA A 105 -16.64 -8.22 -7.54
N ARG A 106 -16.06 -9.40 -7.37
CA ARG A 106 -16.73 -10.65 -7.70
C ARG A 106 -17.97 -10.87 -6.83
N GLN A 107 -17.84 -10.60 -5.53
CA GLN A 107 -18.97 -10.72 -4.60
C GLN A 107 -20.11 -9.76 -4.96
N LEU A 108 -19.76 -8.51 -5.26
CA LEU A 108 -20.77 -7.51 -5.62
C LEU A 108 -21.49 -7.87 -6.92
N ARG A 109 -20.78 -8.37 -7.91
CA ARG A 109 -21.40 -8.81 -9.15
C ARG A 109 -22.38 -9.95 -8.92
N THR A 110 -21.99 -10.91 -8.08
CA THR A 110 -22.85 -12.03 -7.75
C THR A 110 -24.11 -11.55 -7.01
N PHE A 111 -23.96 -10.61 -6.09
CA PHE A 111 -25.08 -10.08 -5.32
C PHE A 111 -26.07 -9.36 -6.23
N ASN A 112 -25.60 -8.63 -7.23
CA ASN A 112 -26.45 -7.84 -8.12
C ASN A 112 -27.14 -8.69 -9.21
N LEU A 113 -26.73 -9.92 -9.38
CA LEU A 113 -27.39 -10.83 -10.31
C LEU A 113 -28.60 -11.49 -9.66
#